data_84d6f461882a889bc27265033cdfa7f9
#
_entry.id   84d6f461882a889bc27265033cdfa7f9
#
_cell.length_a   1.000
_cell.length_b   1.000
_cell.length_c   1.000
_cell.angle_alpha   90.00
_cell.angle_beta   90.00
_cell.angle_gamma   90.00
#
_symmetry.space_group_name_H-M   'P 1'
#
loop_
_entity.id
_entity.type
_entity.pdbx_description
1 polymer ?
#
loop_
_entity_poly.entity_id
_entity_poly.type
_entity_poly.pdbx_seq_one_letter_code
_entity_poly.pdbx_strand_id
1 'polypeptide(L)'
;MPPFTFTVRAASPRDAAGWSSLRSLLWQHVSEDDHISETQRLLADPHRYANFIAFSCENSPIGFAEAALRHDYVNGCKTSPVLFLEGIYVVPAARRVGVARALCSAAGQWGSAHGCTEFASDSQADNVCAHSLHHALGFDETERVIFYRKRLG
;
A
#
# COMPACT_ATOMS: atom_id res chain seq x y z
N MET A 1 -4.38 -23.02 -20.72
CA MET A 1 -3.83 -22.59 -19.41
C MET A 1 -4.99 -22.12 -18.53
N PRO A 2 -5.12 -22.65 -17.34
CA PRO A 2 -6.10 -22.09 -16.43
C PRO A 2 -5.72 -20.62 -16.12
N PRO A 3 -6.72 -19.75 -15.85
CA PRO A 3 -6.44 -18.38 -15.45
C PRO A 3 -5.69 -18.35 -14.12
N PHE A 4 -4.82 -17.37 -13.95
CA PHE A 4 -4.14 -17.14 -12.67
C PHE A 4 -5.19 -16.74 -11.62
N THR A 5 -5.30 -17.51 -10.56
CA THR A 5 -6.27 -17.27 -9.49
C THR A 5 -5.56 -16.82 -8.22
N PHE A 6 -6.16 -15.87 -7.54
CA PHE A 6 -5.66 -15.34 -6.28
C PHE A 6 -6.83 -14.82 -5.43
N THR A 7 -6.57 -14.61 -4.15
CA THR A 7 -7.52 -14.00 -3.22
C THR A 7 -6.87 -12.81 -2.53
N VAL A 8 -7.68 -11.83 -2.14
CA VAL A 8 -7.25 -10.66 -1.35
C VAL A 8 -8.05 -10.63 -0.07
N ARG A 9 -7.38 -10.48 1.06
CA ARG A 9 -8.03 -10.31 2.36
C ARG A 9 -7.25 -9.37 3.26
N ALA A 10 -7.90 -8.86 4.31
CA ALA A 10 -7.24 -8.08 5.33
C ALA A 10 -6.15 -8.91 6.03
N ALA A 11 -5.02 -8.26 6.30
CA ALA A 11 -3.92 -8.85 7.04
C ALA A 11 -4.31 -9.15 8.49
N SER A 12 -3.75 -10.22 9.03
CA SER A 12 -3.93 -10.64 10.42
C SER A 12 -2.59 -10.95 11.07
N PRO A 13 -2.54 -11.12 12.42
CA PRO A 13 -1.26 -11.42 13.10
C PRO A 13 -0.52 -12.64 12.57
N ARG A 14 -1.25 -13.67 12.11
CA ARG A 14 -0.65 -14.87 11.52
C ARG A 14 0.08 -14.62 10.20
N ASP A 15 -0.16 -13.48 9.56
CA ASP A 15 0.45 -13.13 8.29
C ASP A 15 1.79 -12.41 8.44
N ALA A 16 2.21 -12.09 9.67
CA ALA A 16 3.35 -11.20 9.94
C ALA A 16 4.63 -11.62 9.21
N ALA A 17 4.97 -12.90 9.21
CA ALA A 17 6.19 -13.39 8.55
C ALA A 17 6.13 -13.21 7.03
N GLY A 18 5.06 -13.67 6.38
CA GLY A 18 4.88 -13.53 4.93
C GLY A 18 4.74 -12.07 4.49
N TRP A 19 4.00 -11.28 5.24
CA TRP A 19 3.85 -9.86 4.99
C TRP A 19 5.18 -9.11 5.14
N SER A 20 5.94 -9.38 6.20
CA SER A 20 7.28 -8.79 6.40
C SER A 20 8.24 -9.15 5.28
N SER A 21 8.19 -10.38 4.77
CA SER A 21 9.00 -10.79 3.61
C SER A 21 8.65 -9.98 2.37
N LEU A 22 7.37 -9.74 2.09
CA LEU A 22 6.94 -8.88 0.98
C LEU A 22 7.38 -7.43 1.18
N ARG A 23 7.26 -6.91 2.41
CA ARG A 23 7.73 -5.56 2.76
C ARG A 23 9.22 -5.40 2.49
N SER A 24 10.03 -6.41 2.80
CA SER A 24 11.47 -6.40 2.56
C SER A 24 11.83 -6.29 1.08
N LEU A 25 10.98 -6.76 0.19
CA LEU A 25 11.17 -6.64 -1.26
C LEU A 25 10.89 -5.20 -1.74
N LEU A 26 9.98 -4.48 -1.10
CA LEU A 26 9.66 -3.10 -1.44
C LEU A 26 10.60 -2.10 -0.74
N TRP A 27 10.86 -2.29 0.55
CA TRP A 27 11.69 -1.42 1.39
C TRP A 27 12.93 -2.16 1.86
N GLN A 28 13.87 -2.36 0.95
CA GLN A 28 15.06 -3.21 1.14
C GLN A 28 16.06 -2.66 2.16
N HIS A 29 15.99 -1.38 2.48
CA HIS A 29 16.88 -0.71 3.44
C HIS A 29 16.43 -0.86 4.90
N VAL A 30 15.28 -1.47 5.15
CA VAL A 30 14.70 -1.68 6.48
C VAL A 30 15.01 -3.11 6.94
N SER A 31 15.37 -3.29 8.20
CA SER A 31 15.67 -4.61 8.77
C SER A 31 14.41 -5.49 8.86
N GLU A 32 14.61 -6.80 8.90
CA GLU A 32 13.50 -7.75 9.06
C GLU A 32 12.77 -7.55 10.38
N ASP A 33 13.50 -7.33 11.47
CA ASP A 33 12.90 -7.07 12.79
C ASP A 33 12.05 -5.80 12.78
N ASP A 34 12.49 -4.75 12.09
CA ASP A 34 11.75 -3.51 11.96
C ASP A 34 10.48 -3.71 11.12
N HIS A 35 10.54 -4.53 10.07
CA HIS A 35 9.36 -4.89 9.29
C HIS A 35 8.34 -5.64 10.15
N ILE A 36 8.76 -6.61 10.95
CA ILE A 36 7.87 -7.36 11.84
C ILE A 36 7.23 -6.42 12.86
N SER A 37 8.03 -5.57 13.50
CA SER A 37 7.54 -4.57 14.46
C SER A 37 6.52 -3.63 13.83
N GLU A 38 6.76 -3.19 12.60
CA GLU A 38 5.85 -2.33 11.87
C GLU A 38 4.51 -3.01 11.56
N THR A 39 4.53 -4.29 11.15
CA THR A 39 3.27 -5.02 10.93
C THR A 39 2.43 -5.11 12.21
N GLN A 40 3.07 -5.31 13.35
CA GLN A 40 2.39 -5.32 14.66
C GLN A 40 1.78 -3.96 14.99
N ARG A 41 2.52 -2.88 14.75
CA ARG A 41 2.05 -1.51 14.96
C ARG A 41 0.83 -1.20 14.09
N LEU A 42 0.87 -1.57 12.82
CA LEU A 42 -0.24 -1.34 11.89
C LEU A 42 -1.50 -2.12 12.31
N LEU A 43 -1.34 -3.36 12.72
CA LEU A 43 -2.46 -4.20 13.17
C LEU A 43 -3.06 -3.73 14.51
N ALA A 44 -2.30 -3.01 15.33
CA ALA A 44 -2.76 -2.51 16.62
C ALA A 44 -3.76 -1.36 16.49
N ASP A 45 -3.85 -0.69 15.32
CA ASP A 45 -4.81 0.39 15.08
C ASP A 45 -5.61 0.15 13.80
N PRO A 46 -6.59 -0.78 13.84
CA PRO A 46 -7.39 -1.14 12.66
C PRO A 46 -8.37 -0.05 12.23
N HIS A 47 -8.57 0.98 13.03
CA HIS A 47 -9.42 2.12 12.66
C HIS A 47 -8.68 3.15 11.82
N ARG A 48 -7.35 3.13 11.84
CA ARG A 48 -6.50 4.07 11.11
C ARG A 48 -5.83 3.46 9.89
N TYR A 49 -5.47 2.18 9.96
CA TYR A 49 -4.70 1.50 8.92
C TYR A 49 -5.48 0.39 8.24
N ALA A 50 -5.40 0.37 6.92
CA ALA A 50 -5.92 -0.68 6.07
C ALA A 50 -4.76 -1.47 5.48
N ASN A 51 -4.69 -2.76 5.78
CA ASN A 51 -3.60 -3.63 5.34
C ASN A 51 -4.20 -4.84 4.67
N PHE A 52 -3.89 -5.06 3.40
CA PHE A 52 -4.41 -6.15 2.61
C PHE A 52 -3.29 -6.98 2.01
N ILE A 53 -3.49 -8.28 1.96
CA ILE A 53 -2.53 -9.23 1.38
C ILE A 53 -3.25 -10.05 0.32
N ALA A 54 -2.56 -10.24 -0.82
CA ALA A 54 -2.98 -11.16 -1.87
C ALA A 54 -2.27 -12.50 -1.71
N PHE A 55 -3.03 -13.58 -1.91
CA PHE A 55 -2.55 -14.95 -1.80
C PHE A 55 -2.79 -15.71 -3.10
N SER A 56 -1.83 -16.53 -3.51
CA SER A 56 -2.01 -17.47 -4.60
C SER A 56 -3.00 -18.57 -4.23
N CYS A 57 -3.39 -19.40 -5.20
CA CYS A 57 -4.24 -20.58 -4.96
C CYS A 57 -3.59 -21.60 -4.00
N GLU A 58 -2.28 -21.57 -3.84
CA GLU A 58 -1.53 -22.38 -2.88
C GLU A 58 -1.38 -21.69 -1.51
N ASN A 59 -2.10 -20.59 -1.30
CA ASN A 59 -2.09 -19.80 -0.07
C ASN A 59 -0.71 -19.16 0.24
N SER A 60 0.09 -18.90 -0.76
CA SER A 60 1.34 -18.16 -0.61
C SER A 60 1.10 -16.66 -0.77
N PRO A 61 1.69 -15.79 0.08
CA PRO A 61 1.54 -14.34 -0.08
C PRO A 61 2.30 -13.87 -1.32
N ILE A 62 1.61 -13.16 -2.21
CA ILE A 62 2.12 -12.72 -3.51
C ILE A 62 2.09 -11.21 -3.70
N GLY A 63 1.51 -10.48 -2.78
CA GLY A 63 1.45 -9.02 -2.81
C GLY A 63 0.78 -8.44 -1.58
N PHE A 64 0.99 -7.15 -1.35
CA PHE A 64 0.34 -6.43 -0.24
C PHE A 64 0.06 -4.98 -0.63
N ALA A 65 -0.87 -4.37 0.08
CA ALA A 65 -1.09 -2.93 0.09
C ALA A 65 -1.30 -2.46 1.52
N GLU A 66 -0.68 -1.35 1.85
CA GLU A 66 -0.84 -0.65 3.11
C GLU A 66 -1.36 0.75 2.83
N ALA A 67 -2.42 1.14 3.51
CA ALA A 67 -2.99 2.47 3.43
C ALA A 67 -3.35 2.99 4.83
N ALA A 68 -3.42 4.29 4.96
CA ALA A 68 -3.73 4.94 6.22
C ALA A 68 -4.73 6.09 6.02
N LEU A 69 -5.55 6.34 7.02
CA LEU A 69 -6.33 7.58 7.10
C LEU A 69 -5.41 8.73 7.49
N ARG A 70 -5.45 9.79 6.72
CA ARG A 70 -4.77 11.05 7.04
C ARG A 70 -5.80 12.15 7.24
N HIS A 71 -5.73 12.81 8.38
CA HIS A 71 -6.64 13.90 8.73
C HIS A 71 -6.01 15.27 8.50
N ASP A 72 -4.67 15.35 8.45
CA ASP A 72 -3.94 16.54 8.07
C ASP A 72 -4.03 16.76 6.55
N TYR A 73 -3.68 17.97 6.12
CA TYR A 73 -3.67 18.29 4.70
C TYR A 73 -2.77 17.35 3.91
N VAL A 74 -3.32 16.81 2.84
CA VAL A 74 -2.59 15.98 1.86
C VAL A 74 -2.48 16.76 0.55
N ASN A 75 -1.26 16.89 0.05
CA ASN A 75 -0.98 17.61 -1.19
C ASN A 75 -1.84 17.09 -2.35
N GLY A 76 -2.50 17.98 -3.05
CA GLY A 76 -3.37 17.66 -4.16
C GLY A 76 -4.78 17.23 -3.79
N CYS A 77 -5.10 17.09 -2.49
CA CYS A 77 -6.43 16.72 -2.01
C CYS A 77 -7.17 17.90 -1.39
N LYS A 78 -8.51 17.80 -1.36
CA LYS A 78 -9.40 18.87 -0.90
C LYS A 78 -10.24 18.49 0.32
N THR A 79 -10.23 17.22 0.72
CA THR A 79 -11.08 16.67 1.77
C THR A 79 -10.27 16.11 2.92
N SER A 80 -10.96 15.75 4.01
CA SER A 80 -10.40 15.05 5.17
C SER A 80 -11.49 14.17 5.80
N PRO A 81 -11.20 12.93 6.17
CA PRO A 81 -9.92 12.26 5.99
C PRO A 81 -9.65 11.89 4.52
N VAL A 82 -8.39 11.72 4.19
CA VAL A 82 -7.93 11.18 2.92
C VAL A 82 -7.36 9.78 3.17
N LEU A 83 -7.70 8.82 2.32
CA LEU A 83 -7.01 7.54 2.32
C LEU A 83 -5.67 7.71 1.60
N PHE A 84 -4.58 7.34 2.24
CA PHE A 84 -3.24 7.45 1.66
C PHE A 84 -2.62 6.07 1.47
N LEU A 85 -2.23 5.75 0.23
CA LEU A 85 -1.52 4.51 -0.11
C LEU A 85 -0.05 4.67 0.29
N GLU A 86 0.34 4.00 1.37
CA GLU A 86 1.71 4.05 1.91
C GLU A 86 2.66 3.12 1.15
N GLY A 87 2.16 2.00 0.66
CA GLY A 87 2.94 1.07 -0.14
C GLY A 87 2.07 0.01 -0.79
N ILE A 88 2.53 -0.45 -1.95
CA ILE A 88 1.93 -1.55 -2.69
C ILE A 88 3.03 -2.32 -3.40
N TYR A 89 3.00 -3.64 -3.31
CA TYR A 89 3.98 -4.50 -3.97
C TYR A 89 3.33 -5.81 -4.40
N VAL A 90 3.72 -6.27 -5.57
CA VAL A 90 3.34 -7.59 -6.11
C VAL A 90 4.59 -8.28 -6.59
N VAL A 91 4.79 -9.53 -6.22
CA VAL A 91 5.94 -10.32 -6.68
C VAL A 91 5.95 -10.41 -8.21
N PRO A 92 7.13 -10.39 -8.85
CA PRO A 92 7.22 -10.36 -10.33
C PRO A 92 6.38 -11.42 -11.04
N ALA A 93 6.37 -12.65 -10.53
CA ALA A 93 5.61 -13.76 -11.12
C ALA A 93 4.09 -13.59 -11.10
N ALA A 94 3.57 -12.71 -10.23
CA ALA A 94 2.14 -12.44 -10.08
C ALA A 94 1.70 -11.09 -10.65
N ARG A 95 2.56 -10.43 -11.41
CA ARG A 95 2.24 -9.13 -12.02
C ARG A 95 1.41 -9.28 -13.29
N ARG A 96 0.71 -8.20 -13.68
CA ARG A 96 -0.09 -8.07 -14.91
C ARG A 96 -1.29 -9.02 -15.00
N VAL A 97 -1.75 -9.53 -13.86
CA VAL A 97 -2.93 -10.39 -13.76
C VAL A 97 -4.00 -9.80 -12.83
N GLY A 98 -3.86 -8.52 -12.47
CA GLY A 98 -4.86 -7.77 -11.70
C GLY A 98 -4.65 -7.77 -10.18
N VAL A 99 -3.56 -8.30 -9.66
CA VAL A 99 -3.31 -8.37 -8.20
C VAL A 99 -3.22 -6.97 -7.58
N ALA A 100 -2.41 -6.07 -8.15
CA ALA A 100 -2.28 -4.71 -7.64
C ALA A 100 -3.60 -3.95 -7.68
N ARG A 101 -4.38 -4.13 -8.74
CA ARG A 101 -5.71 -3.52 -8.87
C ARG A 101 -6.66 -4.03 -7.78
N ALA A 102 -6.68 -5.32 -7.52
CA ALA A 102 -7.52 -5.91 -6.47
C ALA A 102 -7.12 -5.43 -5.07
N LEU A 103 -5.82 -5.34 -4.79
CA LEU A 103 -5.30 -4.79 -3.53
C LEU A 103 -5.69 -3.33 -3.34
N CYS A 104 -5.50 -2.51 -4.37
CA CYS A 104 -5.86 -1.10 -4.37
C CYS A 104 -7.37 -0.91 -4.20
N SER A 105 -8.18 -1.73 -4.87
CA SER A 105 -9.64 -1.71 -4.76
C SER A 105 -10.11 -2.06 -3.34
N ALA A 106 -9.51 -3.07 -2.72
CA ALA A 106 -9.84 -3.45 -1.34
C ALA A 106 -9.53 -2.31 -0.36
N ALA A 107 -8.37 -1.66 -0.50
CA ALA A 107 -8.01 -0.49 0.31
C ALA A 107 -8.99 0.67 0.06
N GLY A 108 -9.34 0.94 -1.19
CA GLY A 108 -10.28 2.01 -1.55
C GLY A 108 -11.67 1.79 -0.97
N GLN A 109 -12.18 0.57 -1.00
CA GLN A 109 -13.46 0.22 -0.38
C GLN A 109 -13.44 0.43 1.14
N TRP A 110 -12.34 0.04 1.79
CA TRP A 110 -12.15 0.29 3.21
C TRP A 110 -12.15 1.80 3.52
N GLY A 111 -11.44 2.60 2.72
CA GLY A 111 -11.40 4.05 2.85
C GLY A 111 -12.77 4.69 2.69
N SER A 112 -13.55 4.27 1.68
CA SER A 112 -14.92 4.74 1.47
C SER A 112 -15.81 4.43 2.67
N ALA A 113 -15.69 3.25 3.25
CA ALA A 113 -16.44 2.85 4.44
C ALA A 113 -16.03 3.69 5.68
N HIS A 114 -14.85 4.31 5.67
CA HIS A 114 -14.36 5.20 6.72
C HIS A 114 -14.53 6.68 6.39
N GLY A 115 -15.34 7.01 5.39
CA GLY A 115 -15.72 8.39 5.06
C GLY A 115 -14.77 9.10 4.09
N CYS A 116 -13.80 8.40 3.49
CA CYS A 116 -12.92 8.99 2.49
C CYS A 116 -13.61 9.10 1.14
N THR A 117 -13.40 10.23 0.47
CA THR A 117 -13.80 10.46 -0.92
C THR A 117 -12.61 10.66 -1.84
N GLU A 118 -11.40 10.75 -1.28
CA GLU A 118 -10.15 10.84 -2.02
C GLU A 118 -9.18 9.78 -1.56
N PHE A 119 -8.46 9.20 -2.52
CA PHE A 119 -7.40 8.22 -2.31
C PHE A 119 -6.12 8.78 -2.91
N ALA A 120 -5.15 9.09 -2.08
CA ALA A 120 -3.90 9.72 -2.47
C ALA A 120 -2.72 8.76 -2.36
N SER A 121 -1.64 9.10 -3.01
CA SER A 121 -0.36 8.41 -2.89
C SER A 121 0.76 9.35 -3.30
N ASP A 122 1.99 8.93 -3.11
CA ASP A 122 3.16 9.65 -3.61
C ASP A 122 4.23 8.67 -4.13
N SER A 123 5.18 9.22 -4.86
CA SER A 123 6.38 8.51 -5.30
C SER A 123 7.50 9.51 -5.57
N GLN A 124 8.73 9.03 -5.61
CA GLN A 124 9.85 9.86 -6.05
C GLN A 124 9.62 10.33 -7.49
N ALA A 125 9.97 11.58 -7.79
CA ALA A 125 9.73 12.19 -9.10
C ALA A 125 10.43 11.46 -10.26
N ASP A 126 11.52 10.75 -9.99
CA ASP A 126 12.29 9.98 -10.97
C ASP A 126 11.93 8.49 -11.01
N ASN A 127 10.99 8.04 -10.18
CA ASN A 127 10.56 6.64 -10.16
C ASN A 127 9.48 6.38 -11.23
N VAL A 128 9.93 6.15 -12.46
CA VAL A 128 9.05 5.95 -13.63
C VAL A 128 8.15 4.72 -13.49
N CYS A 129 8.65 3.65 -12.88
CA CYS A 129 7.86 2.43 -12.64
C CYS A 129 6.70 2.71 -11.68
N ALA A 130 6.92 3.48 -10.62
CA ALA A 130 5.85 3.88 -9.70
C ALA A 130 4.83 4.80 -10.38
N HIS A 131 5.27 5.71 -11.25
CA HIS A 131 4.35 6.56 -12.03
C HIS A 131 3.43 5.74 -12.92
N SER A 132 3.99 4.77 -13.64
CA SER A 132 3.22 3.87 -14.50
C SER A 132 2.22 3.03 -13.71
N LEU A 133 2.61 2.52 -12.55
CA LEU A 133 1.72 1.76 -11.66
C LEU A 133 0.56 2.62 -11.15
N HIS A 134 0.85 3.81 -10.62
CA HIS A 134 -0.18 4.72 -10.13
C HIS A 134 -1.18 5.08 -11.23
N HIS A 135 -0.70 5.40 -12.42
CA HIS A 135 -1.56 5.70 -13.56
C HIS A 135 -2.44 4.50 -13.93
N ALA A 136 -1.86 3.30 -13.97
CA ALA A 136 -2.62 2.07 -14.27
C ALA A 136 -3.68 1.74 -13.20
N LEU A 137 -3.46 2.17 -11.96
CA LEU A 137 -4.43 2.03 -10.85
C LEU A 137 -5.50 3.13 -10.82
N GLY A 138 -5.43 4.11 -11.72
CA GLY A 138 -6.41 5.19 -11.83
C GLY A 138 -6.08 6.46 -11.04
N PHE A 139 -4.86 6.57 -10.52
CA PHE A 139 -4.40 7.82 -9.89
C PHE A 139 -3.96 8.83 -10.96
N ASP A 140 -4.32 10.08 -10.75
CA ASP A 140 -3.85 11.22 -11.54
C ASP A 140 -2.75 11.96 -10.81
N GLU A 141 -1.71 12.39 -11.53
CA GLU A 141 -0.70 13.27 -10.97
C GLU A 141 -1.33 14.64 -10.63
N THR A 142 -1.17 15.07 -9.39
CA THR A 142 -1.71 16.35 -8.90
C THR A 142 -0.63 17.41 -8.74
N GLU A 143 0.42 17.11 -8.00
CA GLU A 143 1.48 18.08 -7.64
C GLU A 143 2.84 17.40 -7.63
N ARG A 144 3.88 18.19 -7.92
CA ARG A 144 5.27 17.84 -7.65
C ARG A 144 5.80 18.77 -6.60
N VAL A 145 6.42 18.20 -5.55
CA VAL A 145 6.89 18.97 -4.40
C VAL A 145 8.37 18.67 -4.13
N ILE A 146 9.04 19.63 -3.49
CA ILE A 146 10.40 19.50 -3.00
C ILE A 146 10.35 19.57 -1.48
N PHE A 147 10.93 18.60 -0.80
CA PHE A 147 10.98 18.56 0.66
C PHE A 147 12.29 19.19 1.14
N TYR A 148 12.21 19.99 2.18
CA TYR A 148 13.35 20.64 2.82
C TYR A 148 13.45 20.21 4.27
N ARG A 149 14.67 20.09 4.78
CA ARG A 149 14.95 19.78 6.18
C ARG A 149 16.11 20.63 6.70
N LYS A 150 15.96 21.14 7.92
CA LYS A 150 17.01 21.79 8.68
C LYS A 150 17.16 21.07 10.02
N ARG A 151 18.39 20.70 10.38
CA ARG A 151 18.66 20.20 11.73
C ARG A 151 18.64 21.38 12.71
N LEU A 152 18.02 21.17 13.87
CA LEU A 152 18.10 22.10 14.99
C LEU A 152 19.23 21.64 15.89
N GLY A 153 20.11 22.55 16.25
CA GLY A 153 21.36 22.29 16.95
C GLY A 153 21.26 21.63 18.31
#